data_57f68af8e2b911a61d0b2259fe7a83f5
#
_entry.id   57f68af8e2b911a61d0b2259fe7a83f5
#
_cell.length_a   1.000
_cell.length_b   1.000
_cell.length_c   1.000
_cell.angle_alpha   90.00
_cell.angle_beta   90.00
_cell.angle_gamma   90.00
#
_symmetry.space_group_name_H-M   'P 1'
#
loop_
_entity.id
_entity.type
_entity.pdbx_description
1 polymer ?
#
loop_
_entity_poly.entity_id
_entity_poly.type
_entity_poly.pdbx_seq_one_letter_code
_entity_poly.pdbx_strand_id
1 'polypeptide(L)'
;MVNHSRALDRVFQALADPTRRNLVERLIRGPASVSDLAQPLDMSLPAVMQHLGVLEACSLIRSEKVGRVRTCRMEPGPLHLAEDWIAAQRTQWEQRLDQLGDYLAEQPESPAASESPAAPESAEPRSTP
;
A
#
# COMPACT_ATOMS: atom_id res chain seq x y z
N MET A 1 -4.78 19.80 -9.41
CA MET A 1 -5.22 18.64 -9.92
C MET A 1 -4.21 17.87 -10.59
N VAL A 2 -3.64 18.33 -11.62
CA VAL A 2 -2.62 17.59 -12.34
C VAL A 2 -1.45 17.29 -11.43
N ASN A 3 -1.03 18.29 -10.64
CA ASN A 3 0.09 18.09 -9.73
C ASN A 3 -0.23 17.07 -8.66
N HIS A 4 -1.46 17.07 -8.21
CA HIS A 4 -1.87 16.14 -7.18
C HIS A 4 -1.83 14.71 -7.70
N SER A 5 -2.27 14.49 -8.93
CA SER A 5 -2.22 13.17 -9.53
C SER A 5 -0.80 12.70 -9.75
N ARG A 6 0.09 13.59 -10.15
CA ARG A 6 1.47 13.22 -10.35
C ARG A 6 2.15 12.87 -9.04
N ALA A 7 1.84 13.63 -8.00
CA ALA A 7 2.40 13.35 -6.69
C ALA A 7 1.95 11.97 -6.21
N LEU A 8 0.69 11.64 -6.43
CA LEU A 8 0.15 10.35 -6.05
C LEU A 8 0.83 9.23 -6.83
N ASP A 9 0.99 9.43 -8.14
CA ASP A 9 1.65 8.43 -8.97
C ASP A 9 3.06 8.16 -8.51
N ARG A 10 3.80 9.19 -8.15
CA ARG A 10 5.16 9.03 -7.70
C ARG A 10 5.25 8.28 -6.39
N VAL A 11 4.30 8.53 -5.50
CA VAL A 11 4.27 7.81 -4.23
C VAL A 11 4.03 6.33 -4.48
N PHE A 12 3.04 5.99 -5.30
CA PHE A 12 2.77 4.59 -5.58
C PHE A 12 3.93 3.92 -6.30
N GLN A 13 4.55 4.64 -7.23
CA GLN A 13 5.71 4.10 -7.91
C GLN A 13 6.86 3.82 -6.95
N ALA A 14 7.10 4.75 -6.05
CA ALA A 14 8.17 4.57 -5.07
C ALA A 14 7.88 3.37 -4.17
N LEU A 15 6.63 3.16 -3.81
CA LEU A 15 6.25 2.07 -2.92
C LEU A 15 6.06 0.74 -3.64
N ALA A 16 6.20 0.72 -4.96
CA ALA A 16 6.04 -0.52 -5.72
C ALA A 16 7.24 -1.46 -5.58
N ASP A 17 8.33 -1.00 -5.03
CA ASP A 17 9.54 -1.80 -4.88
C ASP A 17 9.68 -2.32 -3.45
N PRO A 18 9.95 -3.62 -3.27
CA PRO A 18 10.03 -4.16 -1.91
C PRO A 18 11.16 -3.58 -1.07
N THR A 19 12.29 -3.26 -1.68
CA THR A 19 13.39 -2.66 -0.93
C THR A 19 12.99 -1.29 -0.42
N ARG A 20 12.32 -0.51 -1.25
CA ARG A 20 11.88 0.81 -0.82
C ARG A 20 10.83 0.73 0.26
N ARG A 21 9.91 -0.25 0.17
CA ARG A 21 8.94 -0.43 1.26
C ARG A 21 9.64 -0.81 2.56
N ASN A 22 10.68 -1.62 2.46
CA ASN A 22 11.46 -2.00 3.63
C ASN A 22 12.11 -0.77 4.27
N LEU A 23 12.67 0.10 3.45
CA LEU A 23 13.28 1.33 3.95
C LEU A 23 12.25 2.23 4.63
N VAL A 24 11.07 2.34 4.03
CA VAL A 24 10.00 3.14 4.64
C VAL A 24 9.58 2.53 5.98
N GLU A 25 9.42 1.22 6.03
CA GLU A 25 9.02 0.56 7.27
C GLU A 25 10.05 0.79 8.37
N ARG A 26 11.32 0.78 8.01
CA ARG A 26 12.35 1.05 8.99
C ARG A 26 12.30 2.51 9.48
N LEU A 27 12.10 3.44 8.54
CA LEU A 27 12.11 4.86 8.88
C LEU A 27 10.86 5.30 9.64
N ILE A 28 9.78 4.55 9.51
CA ILE A 28 8.59 4.82 10.32
C ILE A 28 8.90 4.66 11.80
N ARG A 29 9.82 3.78 12.14
CA ARG A 29 10.20 3.58 13.53
C ARG A 29 11.12 4.67 14.07
N GLY A 30 11.65 5.51 13.20
CA GLY A 30 12.48 6.62 13.61
C GLY A 30 13.57 6.90 12.60
N PRO A 31 14.18 8.08 12.68
CA PRO A 31 15.26 8.41 11.76
C PRO A 31 16.41 7.42 11.85
N ALA A 32 17.14 7.31 10.76
CA ALA A 32 18.30 6.41 10.70
C ALA A 32 19.30 6.94 9.69
N SER A 33 20.55 6.65 9.94
CA SER A 33 21.62 7.03 9.00
C SER A 33 21.56 6.11 7.79
N VAL A 34 22.14 6.59 6.69
CA VAL A 34 22.21 5.78 5.48
C VAL A 34 22.97 4.48 5.76
N SER A 35 24.04 4.55 6.56
CA SER A 35 24.79 3.36 6.92
C SER A 35 23.93 2.34 7.66
N ASP A 36 23.12 2.81 8.61
CA ASP A 36 22.27 1.93 9.37
C ASP A 36 21.21 1.31 8.48
N LEU A 37 20.70 2.10 7.53
CA LEU A 37 19.69 1.59 6.61
C LEU A 37 20.25 0.54 5.67
N ALA A 38 21.50 0.71 5.27
CA ALA A 38 22.14 -0.21 4.33
C ALA A 38 22.57 -1.51 4.98
N GLN A 39 22.84 -1.49 6.27
CA GLN A 39 23.45 -2.62 6.92
C GLN A 39 22.66 -3.93 6.77
N PRO A 40 21.37 -3.96 7.00
CA PRO A 40 20.63 -5.22 6.86
C PRO A 40 20.31 -5.59 5.42
N LEU A 41 20.63 -4.73 4.45
CA LEU A 41 20.26 -5.00 3.07
C LEU A 41 21.44 -5.66 2.35
N ASP A 42 21.10 -6.64 1.51
CA ASP A 42 22.12 -7.35 0.76
C ASP A 42 22.28 -6.66 -0.58
N MET A 43 22.80 -5.46 -0.56
CA MET A 43 23.04 -4.71 -1.78
C MET A 43 24.09 -3.64 -1.50
N SER A 44 24.64 -3.09 -2.56
CA SER A 44 25.72 -2.11 -2.43
C SER A 44 25.18 -0.79 -1.90
N LEU A 45 26.07 -0.01 -1.31
CA LEU A 45 25.69 1.29 -0.82
C LEU A 45 25.15 2.20 -1.93
N PRO A 46 25.75 2.25 -3.12
CA PRO A 46 25.15 3.04 -4.20
C PRO A 46 23.73 2.60 -4.55
N ALA A 47 23.44 1.30 -4.50
CA ALA A 47 22.09 0.83 -4.77
C ALA A 47 21.12 1.32 -3.69
N VAL A 48 21.54 1.28 -2.43
CA VAL A 48 20.70 1.80 -1.35
C VAL A 48 20.48 3.29 -1.55
N MET A 49 21.53 4.03 -1.89
CA MET A 49 21.41 5.46 -2.13
C MET A 49 20.43 5.75 -3.27
N GLN A 50 20.43 4.92 -4.29
CA GLN A 50 19.50 5.09 -5.40
C GLN A 50 18.06 4.92 -4.96
N HIS A 51 17.79 3.90 -4.15
CA HIS A 51 16.44 3.70 -3.62
C HIS A 51 16.03 4.86 -2.71
N LEU A 52 16.95 5.33 -1.88
CA LEU A 52 16.64 6.48 -1.03
C LEU A 52 16.37 7.73 -1.86
N GLY A 53 17.09 7.87 -2.97
CA GLY A 53 16.88 8.99 -3.88
C GLY A 53 15.47 8.98 -4.48
N VAL A 54 14.96 7.81 -4.84
CA VAL A 54 13.60 7.70 -5.36
C VAL A 54 12.59 8.12 -4.28
N LEU A 55 12.80 7.66 -3.05
CA LEU A 55 11.90 8.01 -1.95
C LEU A 55 11.95 9.51 -1.65
N GLU A 56 13.14 10.08 -1.74
CA GLU A 56 13.30 11.50 -1.47
C GLU A 56 12.71 12.34 -2.60
N ALA A 57 12.79 11.88 -3.82
CA ALA A 57 12.27 12.62 -4.97
C ALA A 57 10.77 12.80 -4.89
N CYS A 58 10.05 11.88 -4.26
CA CYS A 58 8.60 12.03 -4.07
C CYS A 58 8.26 12.55 -2.67
N SER A 59 9.26 13.01 -1.95
CA SER A 59 9.11 13.62 -0.62
C SER A 59 8.60 12.66 0.45
N LEU A 60 8.73 11.36 0.21
CA LEU A 60 8.37 10.39 1.25
C LEU A 60 9.36 10.43 2.40
N ILE A 61 10.62 10.75 2.09
CA ILE A 61 11.63 10.90 3.11
C ILE A 61 12.39 12.20 2.88
N ARG A 62 13.08 12.61 3.90
CA ARG A 62 13.98 13.76 3.82
C ARG A 62 15.31 13.33 4.40
N SER A 63 16.40 13.72 3.77
CA SER A 63 17.70 13.43 4.32
C SER A 63 18.43 14.72 4.64
N GLU A 64 19.30 14.62 5.63
CA GLU A 64 20.03 15.77 6.09
C GLU A 64 21.42 15.30 6.45
N LYS A 65 22.41 16.01 5.99
CA LYS A 65 23.81 15.65 6.28
C LYS A 65 24.32 16.52 7.41
N VAL A 66 24.71 15.87 8.50
CA VAL A 66 25.30 16.58 9.62
C VAL A 66 26.71 16.00 9.80
N GLY A 67 27.72 16.82 9.54
CA GLY A 67 29.08 16.34 9.54
C GLY A 67 29.27 15.37 8.40
N ARG A 68 29.66 14.15 8.73
CA ARG A 68 29.88 13.10 7.73
C ARG A 68 28.71 12.13 7.64
N VAL A 69 27.68 12.36 8.44
CA VAL A 69 26.59 11.40 8.53
C VAL A 69 25.36 11.98 7.85
N ARG A 70 24.81 11.20 6.94
CA ARG A 70 23.55 11.54 6.30
C ARG A 70 22.43 10.75 6.98
N THR A 71 21.48 11.47 7.53
CA THR A 71 20.38 10.87 8.28
C THR A 71 19.08 11.08 7.51
N CYS A 72 18.30 10.04 7.40
CA CYS A 72 17.02 10.07 6.71
C CYS A 72 15.89 9.97 7.71
N ARG A 73 14.75 10.60 7.37
CA ARG A 73 13.56 10.51 8.20
C ARG A 73 12.32 10.59 7.32
N MET A 74 11.23 10.06 7.83
CA MET A 74 9.96 10.08 7.10
C MET A 74 9.35 11.46 7.08
N GLU A 75 8.68 11.76 5.97
CA GLU A 75 7.80 12.92 5.85
C GLU A 75 6.39 12.36 5.69
N PRO A 76 5.46 12.73 6.56
CA PRO A 76 4.14 12.09 6.55
C PRO A 76 3.22 12.49 5.42
N GLY A 77 3.45 13.67 4.82
CA GLY A 77 2.51 14.18 3.82
C GLY A 77 2.19 13.25 2.66
N PRO A 78 3.22 12.75 1.95
CA PRO A 78 2.92 11.89 0.81
C PRO A 78 2.22 10.58 1.17
N LEU A 79 2.51 10.02 2.35
CA LEU A 79 1.79 8.84 2.79
C LEU A 79 0.31 9.15 3.02
N HIS A 80 0.02 10.33 3.57
CA HIS A 80 -1.36 10.75 3.73
C HIS A 80 -2.07 10.87 2.39
N LEU A 81 -1.37 11.34 1.38
CA LEU A 81 -1.94 11.45 0.05
C LEU A 81 -2.39 10.08 -0.47
N ALA A 82 -1.52 9.09 -0.33
CA ALA A 82 -1.85 7.74 -0.76
C ALA A 82 -2.96 7.14 0.10
N GLU A 83 -2.90 7.38 1.39
CA GLU A 83 -3.90 6.88 2.31
C GLU A 83 -5.27 7.46 2.00
N ASP A 84 -5.35 8.75 1.72
CA ASP A 84 -6.60 9.40 1.41
C ASP A 84 -7.20 8.83 0.14
N TRP A 85 -6.36 8.58 -0.86
CA TRP A 85 -6.86 8.01 -2.11
C TRP A 85 -7.43 6.61 -1.87
N ILE A 86 -6.69 5.78 -1.12
CA ILE A 86 -7.13 4.42 -0.82
C ILE A 86 -8.42 4.45 -0.01
N ALA A 87 -8.48 5.33 0.98
CA ALA A 87 -9.67 5.44 1.83
C ALA A 87 -10.90 5.86 1.02
N ALA A 88 -10.70 6.77 0.06
CA ALA A 88 -11.79 7.21 -0.78
C ALA A 88 -12.32 6.05 -1.64
N GLN A 89 -11.43 5.21 -2.16
CA GLN A 89 -11.84 4.07 -2.95
C GLN A 89 -12.58 3.05 -2.09
N ARG A 90 -12.08 2.81 -0.89
CA ARG A 90 -12.73 1.87 0.02
C ARG A 90 -14.13 2.36 0.40
N THR A 91 -14.28 3.65 0.66
CA THR A 91 -15.58 4.22 0.99
C THR A 91 -16.56 4.05 -0.16
N GLN A 92 -16.12 4.32 -1.38
CA GLN A 92 -16.97 4.13 -2.55
C GLN A 92 -17.37 2.68 -2.71
N TRP A 93 -16.41 1.79 -2.51
CA TRP A 93 -16.67 0.37 -2.65
C TRP A 93 -17.70 -0.09 -1.62
N GLU A 94 -17.53 0.38 -0.38
CA GLU A 94 -18.45 0.01 0.70
C GLU A 94 -19.84 0.56 0.45
N GLN A 95 -19.94 1.78 -0.07
CA GLN A 95 -21.23 2.35 -0.40
C GLN A 95 -21.93 1.56 -1.49
N ARG A 96 -21.17 1.11 -2.48
CA ARG A 96 -21.75 0.30 -3.54
C ARG A 96 -22.24 -1.04 -3.01
N LEU A 97 -21.50 -1.63 -2.09
CA LEU A 97 -21.95 -2.88 -1.48
C LEU A 97 -23.21 -2.66 -0.65
N ASP A 98 -23.29 -1.54 0.08
CA ASP A 98 -24.48 -1.23 0.84
C ASP A 98 -25.69 -1.04 -0.07
N GLN A 99 -25.50 -0.32 -1.17
CA GLN A 99 -26.57 -0.11 -2.13
C GLN A 99 -27.04 -1.42 -2.71
N LEU A 100 -26.12 -2.31 -3.02
CA LEU A 100 -26.48 -3.62 -3.54
C LEU A 100 -27.25 -4.40 -2.51
N GLY A 101 -26.83 -4.36 -1.26
CA GLY A 101 -27.52 -5.04 -0.19
C GLY A 101 -28.94 -4.52 -0.03
N ASP A 102 -29.10 -3.19 -0.08
CA ASP A 102 -30.42 -2.60 0.01
C ASP A 102 -31.30 -3.03 -1.16
N TYR A 103 -30.73 -3.03 -2.35
CA TYR A 103 -31.45 -3.44 -3.54
C TYR A 103 -31.94 -4.89 -3.39
N LEU A 104 -31.04 -5.77 -2.96
CA LEU A 104 -31.41 -7.16 -2.78
C LEU A 104 -32.44 -7.35 -1.68
N ALA A 105 -32.36 -6.56 -0.64
CA ALA A 105 -33.35 -6.65 0.45
C ALA A 105 -34.72 -6.22 0.01
N GLU A 106 -34.79 -5.28 -0.95
CA GLU A 106 -36.07 -4.82 -1.44
C GLU A 106 -36.70 -5.75 -2.45
N GLN A 107 -35.91 -6.65 -3.04
CA GLN A 107 -36.45 -7.55 -4.05
C GLN A 107 -37.30 -8.60 -3.40
N PRO A 108 -38.41 -8.97 -4.02
CA PRO A 108 -39.18 -10.09 -3.48
C PRO A 108 -38.31 -11.34 -3.51
N GLU A 109 -38.41 -12.11 -2.42
CA GLU A 109 -37.58 -13.24 -2.37
C GLU A 109 -38.05 -14.28 -3.29
N SER A 110 -37.19 -14.94 -3.96
CA SER A 110 -37.60 -16.04 -4.78
C SER A 110 -36.90 -17.28 -4.27
N PRO A 111 -37.55 -18.42 -4.38
CA PRO A 111 -36.92 -19.65 -3.91
C PRO A 111 -35.60 -19.93 -4.54
N ALA A 112 -35.45 -19.63 -5.82
CA ALA A 112 -34.20 -19.87 -6.47
C ALA A 112 -33.08 -19.04 -5.89
N ALA A 113 -33.40 -17.79 -5.58
CA ALA A 113 -32.42 -16.93 -5.00
C ALA A 113 -32.03 -17.38 -3.62
N SER A 114 -32.97 -17.86 -2.87
CA SER A 114 -32.64 -18.25 -1.52
C SER A 114 -31.85 -19.52 -1.48
N GLU A 115 -31.92 -20.29 -2.55
CA GLU A 115 -31.16 -21.45 -2.58
C GLU A 115 -29.81 -21.26 -2.86
N SER A 116 -29.36 -20.51 -2.98
CA SER A 116 -28.14 -20.36 -3.33
C SER A 116 -27.18 -21.12 -2.96
N PRO A 117 -26.74 -21.32 -2.98
CA PRO A 117 -25.83 -21.83 -3.04
C PRO A 117 -24.90 -22.48 -2.80
N ALA A 118 -24.78 -22.79 -2.65
CA ALA A 118 -24.14 -23.29 -2.36
C ALA A 118 -23.36 -24.04 -2.59
N ALA A 119 -23.25 -24.43 -2.62
CA ALA A 119 -22.74 -25.12 -2.80
C ALA A 119 -21.88 -25.75 -2.90
N PRO A 120 -21.55 -26.14 -2.89
CA PRO A 120 -20.87 -26.77 -3.06
C PRO A 120 -20.07 -27.43 -2.98
N GLU A 121 -19.90 -27.70 -2.94
CA GLU A 121 -19.25 -28.28 -3.03
C GLU A 121 -18.95 -29.18 -2.94
N SER A 122 -19.08 -29.54 -2.87
CA SER A 122 -18.86 -30.36 -2.75
C SER A 122 -18.18 -31.12 -2.95
N ALA A 123 -17.94 -31.32 -3.01
CA ALA A 123 -17.44 -32.01 -3.13
C ALA A 123 -16.78 -32.81 -3.16
N GLU A 124 -16.59 -33.24 -3.11
CA GLU A 124 -16.11 -34.04 -3.22
C GLU A 124 -15.53 -34.84 -3.03
N PRO A 125 -15.27 -35.35 -2.96
CA PRO A 125 -14.70 -36.11 -2.73
C PRO A 125 -14.27 -37.06 -2.98
N ARG A 126 -14.15 -37.57 -3.03
CA ARG A 126 -13.81 -38.41 -3.29
C ARG A 126 -13.29 -39.20 -3.33
N SER A 127 -13.03 -39.54 -3.26
CA SER A 127 -12.59 -40.32 -3.30
C SER A 127 -12.21 -41.17 -3.34
N THR A 128 -11.94 -41.61 -3.28
CA THR A 128 -11.62 -42.51 -3.34
C THR A 128 -11.03 -43.26 -3.45
N PRO A 129 -10.74 -43.79 -3.40
CA PRO A 129 -10.00 -44.71 -3.46
C PRO A 129 -9.63 -45.51 -3.56
#